data_3ae33747fcff07d45e99dd337e0af4c8
#
_entry.id   3ae33747fcff07d45e99dd337e0af4c8
#
_cell.length_a   1.000
_cell.length_b   1.000
_cell.length_c   1.000
_cell.angle_alpha   90.00
_cell.angle_beta   90.00
_cell.angle_gamma   90.00
#
_symmetry.space_group_name_H-M   'P 1'
#
loop_
_entity.id
_entity.type
_entity.pdbx_description
1 polymer ?
#
loop_
_entity_poly.entity_id
_entity_poly.type
_entity_poly.pdbx_seq_one_letter_code
_entity_poly.pdbx_strand_id
1 'polypeptide(L)'
;MHFKIIKKDTKTRARIAEITLNGRKIETPIFMPVATSAAIKGLHGKDLVDASDPQIILANTYHLYLRPGHDIIKNSGGIHNFMSWDRNVLTDSGGYQVYSLSNNRKIEEDGVKFKSHIDGSYHFFSPEKAIQIQKSIGADIIMAFDECTPYPCEKNYARKSMNLTHRWLQRCIKEFKHGENNLREQFLFPIVQGSIYTDLRGESAEFISSMDLPGNAIGGLSVGEPHDIMYEMCEIVCNKLPEAKPRYLMGCLLYTSPSPRDLAVSRMPSSA
;
A
#
# COMPACT_ATOMS: atom_id res chain seq x y z
N MET A 1 8.25 -12.68 -9.44
CA MET A 1 8.72 -12.42 -8.06
C MET A 1 9.16 -13.74 -7.42
N HIS A 2 10.29 -13.74 -6.74
CA HIS A 2 10.75 -14.87 -5.94
C HIS A 2 10.95 -14.42 -4.48
N PHE A 3 10.47 -15.23 -3.52
CA PHE A 3 10.60 -14.95 -2.09
C PHE A 3 11.29 -16.13 -1.41
N LYS A 4 12.36 -15.87 -0.66
CA LYS A 4 13.15 -16.88 0.02
C LYS A 4 13.41 -16.47 1.47
N ILE A 5 12.99 -17.31 2.41
CA ILE A 5 13.33 -17.14 3.82
C ILE A 5 14.78 -17.58 4.02
N ILE A 6 15.61 -16.69 4.56
CA ILE A 6 17.04 -16.92 4.82
C ILE A 6 17.26 -17.45 6.23
N LYS A 7 16.57 -16.83 7.22
CA LYS A 7 16.71 -17.20 8.63
C LYS A 7 15.39 -16.93 9.37
N LYS A 8 15.06 -17.82 10.30
CA LYS A 8 13.94 -17.65 11.24
C LYS A 8 14.51 -17.56 12.66
N ASP A 9 13.87 -16.75 13.48
CA ASP A 9 14.10 -16.81 14.92
C ASP A 9 13.49 -18.09 15.51
N THR A 10 14.11 -18.61 16.57
CA THR A 10 13.65 -19.85 17.22
C THR A 10 12.59 -19.62 18.29
N LYS A 11 12.45 -18.39 18.79
CA LYS A 11 11.55 -18.03 19.90
C LYS A 11 10.36 -17.19 19.46
N THR A 12 10.51 -16.48 18.34
CA THR A 12 9.49 -15.58 17.81
C THR A 12 9.19 -15.91 16.33
N ARG A 13 8.28 -15.17 15.70
CA ARG A 13 8.01 -15.27 14.26
C ARG A 13 8.89 -14.38 13.40
N ALA A 14 9.88 -13.72 13.99
CA ALA A 14 10.81 -12.89 13.25
C ALA A 14 11.58 -13.74 12.24
N ARG A 15 11.74 -13.18 11.05
CA ARG A 15 12.46 -13.84 9.95
C ARG A 15 13.21 -12.82 9.10
N ILE A 16 14.34 -13.23 8.59
CA ILE A 16 15.05 -12.54 7.52
C ILE A 16 14.71 -13.26 6.22
N ALA A 17 14.35 -12.51 5.20
CA ALA A 17 14.05 -13.07 3.88
C ALA A 17 14.54 -12.15 2.76
N GLU A 18 14.62 -12.69 1.56
CA GLU A 18 14.97 -11.99 0.34
C GLU A 18 13.80 -12.06 -0.64
N ILE A 19 13.45 -10.91 -1.22
CA ILE A 19 12.52 -10.80 -2.34
C ILE A 19 13.34 -10.45 -3.57
N THR A 20 13.21 -11.22 -4.64
CA THR A 20 13.78 -10.85 -5.95
C THR A 20 12.66 -10.36 -6.87
N LEU A 21 12.75 -9.11 -7.31
CA LEU A 21 11.84 -8.44 -8.21
C LEU A 21 12.61 -7.86 -9.40
N ASN A 22 12.21 -8.19 -10.62
CA ASN A 22 12.79 -7.62 -11.83
C ASN A 22 14.35 -7.64 -11.83
N GLY A 23 14.94 -8.72 -11.32
CA GLY A 23 16.39 -8.89 -11.19
C GLY A 23 17.04 -8.18 -10.00
N ARG A 24 16.27 -7.46 -9.17
CA ARG A 24 16.77 -6.74 -7.98
C ARG A 24 16.36 -7.43 -6.70
N LYS A 25 17.22 -7.37 -5.70
CA LYS A 25 17.01 -7.97 -4.39
C LYS A 25 16.50 -6.94 -3.38
N ILE A 26 15.62 -7.39 -2.49
CA ILE A 26 15.14 -6.66 -1.33
C ILE A 26 15.30 -7.58 -0.12
N GLU A 27 16.08 -7.17 0.84
CA GLU A 27 16.23 -7.86 2.11
C GLU A 27 15.11 -7.42 3.07
N THR A 28 14.49 -8.35 3.76
CA THR A 28 13.41 -8.06 4.71
C THR A 28 13.76 -8.58 6.11
N PRO A 29 13.33 -7.90 7.19
CA PRO A 29 12.40 -6.75 7.21
C PRO A 29 13.06 -5.46 6.70
N ILE A 30 12.28 -4.63 6.00
CA ILE A 30 12.76 -3.35 5.46
C ILE A 30 11.69 -2.27 5.60
N PHE A 31 12.12 -1.04 5.83
CA PHE A 31 11.30 0.14 5.75
C PHE A 31 11.26 0.69 4.32
N MET A 32 10.09 1.13 3.87
CA MET A 32 9.91 1.77 2.57
C MET A 32 9.74 3.29 2.76
N PRO A 33 10.76 4.12 2.44
CA PRO A 33 10.58 5.56 2.42
C PRO A 33 9.47 6.00 1.46
N VAL A 34 8.69 7.02 1.85
CA VAL A 34 7.53 7.47 1.09
C VAL A 34 7.92 8.59 0.13
N ALA A 35 7.83 8.29 -1.17
CA ALA A 35 7.98 9.22 -2.29
C ALA A 35 6.61 9.63 -2.83
N THR A 36 5.83 10.39 -2.08
CA THR A 36 4.41 10.67 -2.29
C THR A 36 4.07 11.04 -3.73
N SER A 37 4.78 11.97 -4.33
CA SER A 37 4.57 12.46 -5.70
C SER A 37 5.78 12.18 -6.58
N ALA A 38 6.27 10.95 -6.55
CA ALA A 38 7.50 10.53 -7.22
C ALA A 38 8.74 11.32 -6.74
N ALA A 39 8.72 11.80 -5.51
CA ALA A 39 9.85 12.49 -4.87
C ALA A 39 9.75 12.35 -3.35
N ILE A 40 10.87 12.19 -2.68
CA ILE A 40 10.94 12.25 -1.22
C ILE A 40 11.11 13.72 -0.84
N LYS A 41 10.18 14.23 -0.03
CA LYS A 41 10.14 15.63 0.32
C LYS A 41 11.43 16.07 1.02
N GLY A 42 12.12 17.05 0.44
CA GLY A 42 13.33 17.64 1.00
C GLY A 42 14.64 16.85 0.77
N LEU A 43 14.61 15.77 -0.03
CA LEU A 43 15.78 14.98 -0.34
C LEU A 43 15.88 14.71 -1.86
N HIS A 44 17.08 14.83 -2.42
CA HIS A 44 17.35 14.29 -3.73
C HIS A 44 17.51 12.76 -3.70
N GLY A 45 17.22 12.09 -4.81
CA GLY A 45 17.35 10.62 -4.90
C GLY A 45 18.75 10.13 -4.54
N LYS A 46 19.78 10.87 -4.94
CA LYS A 46 21.17 10.57 -4.58
C LYS A 46 21.41 10.65 -3.06
N ASP A 47 20.95 11.72 -2.42
CA ASP A 47 21.13 11.91 -0.96
C ASP A 47 20.39 10.80 -0.18
N LEU A 48 19.25 10.33 -0.68
CA LEU A 48 18.53 9.22 -0.10
C LEU A 48 19.33 7.91 -0.18
N VAL A 49 19.96 7.66 -1.34
CA VAL A 49 20.82 6.48 -1.53
C VAL A 49 22.03 6.55 -0.62
N ASP A 50 22.70 7.70 -0.56
CA ASP A 50 23.91 7.90 0.26
C ASP A 50 23.59 7.79 1.77
N ALA A 51 22.39 8.23 2.20
CA ALA A 51 22.00 8.25 3.61
C ALA A 51 21.42 6.93 4.13
N SER A 52 20.66 6.19 3.35
CA SER A 52 19.88 5.04 3.84
C SER A 52 19.80 3.86 2.89
N ASP A 53 20.30 4.00 1.65
CA ASP A 53 20.37 2.94 0.63
C ASP A 53 19.08 2.09 0.48
N PRO A 54 17.88 2.69 0.37
CA PRO A 54 16.64 1.94 0.39
C PRO A 54 16.49 1.10 -0.88
N GLN A 55 16.20 -0.17 -0.71
CA GLN A 55 16.05 -1.13 -1.80
C GLN A 55 14.68 -1.04 -2.47
N ILE A 56 13.72 -0.43 -1.79
CA ILE A 56 12.35 -0.18 -2.26
C ILE A 56 11.81 1.10 -1.64
N ILE A 57 11.04 1.86 -2.42
CA ILE A 57 10.30 3.05 -1.97
C ILE A 57 8.82 2.90 -2.26
N LEU A 58 7.98 3.70 -1.57
CA LEU A 58 6.55 3.74 -1.77
C LEU A 58 6.14 5.05 -2.43
N ALA A 59 5.33 4.98 -3.48
CA ALA A 59 4.71 6.14 -4.12
C ALA A 59 3.17 6.07 -4.02
N ASN A 60 2.49 7.23 -3.98
CA ASN A 60 1.05 7.26 -3.75
C ASN A 60 0.28 7.44 -5.05
N THR A 61 -0.52 6.45 -5.42
CA THR A 61 -1.34 6.43 -6.63
C THR A 61 -2.27 7.63 -6.74
N TYR A 62 -2.95 8.01 -5.66
CA TYR A 62 -3.85 9.15 -5.62
C TYR A 62 -3.14 10.47 -6.00
N HIS A 63 -1.98 10.74 -5.40
CA HIS A 63 -1.22 11.95 -5.68
C HIS A 63 -0.67 11.97 -7.11
N LEU A 64 -0.12 10.86 -7.57
CA LEU A 64 0.42 10.73 -8.93
C LEU A 64 -0.67 10.82 -10.01
N TYR A 65 -1.87 10.33 -9.72
CA TYR A 65 -3.04 10.47 -10.60
C TYR A 65 -3.47 11.93 -10.74
N LEU A 66 -3.56 12.67 -9.64
CA LEU A 66 -3.96 14.08 -9.67
C LEU A 66 -2.86 14.99 -10.24
N ARG A 67 -1.60 14.72 -9.89
CA ARG A 67 -0.45 15.52 -10.34
C ARG A 67 0.85 14.70 -10.28
N PRO A 68 1.56 14.53 -11.41
CA PRO A 68 1.37 15.18 -12.72
C PRO A 68 0.29 14.54 -13.59
N GLY A 69 -0.25 13.37 -13.23
CA GLY A 69 -1.13 12.52 -14.01
C GLY A 69 -0.40 11.25 -14.48
N HIS A 70 -1.11 10.13 -14.42
CA HIS A 70 -0.53 8.82 -14.76
C HIS A 70 -0.12 8.70 -16.24
N ASP A 71 -0.76 9.45 -17.15
CA ASP A 71 -0.39 9.47 -18.56
C ASP A 71 0.97 10.14 -18.78
N ILE A 72 1.29 11.22 -18.07
CA ILE A 72 2.59 11.88 -18.15
C ILE A 72 3.68 10.91 -17.67
N ILE A 73 3.44 10.20 -16.57
CA ILE A 73 4.38 9.21 -16.04
C ILE A 73 4.56 8.06 -17.04
N LYS A 74 3.49 7.54 -17.63
CA LYS A 74 3.52 6.52 -18.68
C LYS A 74 4.37 6.95 -19.86
N ASN A 75 4.13 8.17 -20.36
CA ASN A 75 4.84 8.73 -21.53
C ASN A 75 6.33 8.99 -21.24
N SER A 76 6.70 9.14 -19.97
CA SER A 76 8.10 9.22 -19.52
C SER A 76 8.78 7.85 -19.42
N GLY A 77 8.08 6.75 -19.75
CA GLY A 77 8.61 5.39 -19.61
C GLY A 77 8.40 4.77 -18.23
N GLY A 78 7.42 5.28 -17.45
CA GLY A 78 7.05 4.81 -16.12
C GLY A 78 7.76 5.57 -14.99
N ILE A 79 7.35 5.25 -13.75
CA ILE A 79 7.79 5.98 -12.55
C ILE A 79 9.31 5.93 -12.34
N HIS A 80 9.96 4.84 -12.71
CA HIS A 80 11.41 4.68 -12.57
C HIS A 80 12.17 5.70 -13.42
N ASN A 81 11.80 5.83 -14.69
CA ASN A 81 12.39 6.83 -15.58
C ASN A 81 12.01 8.26 -15.17
N PHE A 82 10.74 8.47 -14.78
CA PHE A 82 10.25 9.76 -14.33
C PHE A 82 10.99 10.29 -13.11
N MET A 83 11.38 9.39 -12.17
CA MET A 83 12.13 9.73 -10.95
C MET A 83 13.65 9.63 -11.12
N SER A 84 14.15 9.08 -12.22
CA SER A 84 15.55 8.60 -12.34
C SER A 84 15.92 7.65 -11.19
N TRP A 85 15.00 6.70 -10.90
CA TRP A 85 15.14 5.75 -9.79
C TRP A 85 15.31 4.33 -10.32
N ASP A 86 16.45 3.74 -10.04
CA ASP A 86 16.85 2.43 -10.58
C ASP A 86 16.48 1.24 -9.68
N ARG A 87 15.85 1.48 -8.51
CA ARG A 87 15.45 0.46 -7.53
C ARG A 87 13.95 0.19 -7.55
N ASN A 88 13.48 -0.71 -6.68
CA ASN A 88 12.09 -1.11 -6.66
C ASN A 88 11.15 0.00 -6.16
N VAL A 89 9.95 0.02 -6.69
CA VAL A 89 8.87 0.93 -6.31
C VAL A 89 7.60 0.13 -6.04
N LEU A 90 6.95 0.43 -4.92
CA LEU A 90 5.58 0.00 -4.62
C LEU A 90 4.66 1.20 -4.76
N THR A 91 3.49 1.02 -5.39
CA THR A 91 2.40 2.00 -5.32
C THR A 91 1.28 1.50 -4.42
N ASP A 92 0.74 2.38 -3.57
CA ASP A 92 -0.50 2.09 -2.87
C ASP A 92 -1.70 2.06 -3.82
N SER A 93 -2.89 1.68 -3.31
CA SER A 93 -4.12 1.63 -4.11
C SER A 93 -4.74 3.02 -4.38
N GLY A 94 -4.36 4.03 -3.60
CA GLY A 94 -5.02 5.34 -3.54
C GLY A 94 -6.26 5.37 -2.64
N GLY A 95 -6.74 4.24 -2.15
CA GLY A 95 -7.97 4.13 -1.33
C GLY A 95 -7.91 4.94 -0.04
N TYR A 96 -6.81 4.83 0.70
CA TYR A 96 -6.62 5.58 1.95
C TYR A 96 -6.59 7.10 1.74
N GLN A 97 -5.94 7.62 0.70
CA GLN A 97 -5.88 9.05 0.42
C GLN A 97 -7.24 9.58 -0.01
N VAL A 98 -8.00 8.83 -0.79
CA VAL A 98 -9.41 9.16 -1.08
C VAL A 98 -10.21 9.23 0.21
N TYR A 99 -9.94 8.33 1.18
CA TYR A 99 -10.55 8.33 2.50
C TYR A 99 -10.14 9.56 3.32
N SER A 100 -8.86 9.84 3.45
CA SER A 100 -8.31 10.83 4.40
C SER A 100 -8.33 12.28 3.89
N LEU A 101 -8.20 12.49 2.57
CA LEU A 101 -8.04 13.83 1.98
C LEU A 101 -9.31 14.38 1.31
N SER A 102 -10.36 13.55 1.15
CA SER A 102 -11.60 13.98 0.52
C SER A 102 -12.73 14.10 1.53
N ASN A 103 -13.12 15.34 1.87
CA ASN A 103 -14.26 15.62 2.76
C ASN A 103 -15.62 15.20 2.14
N ASN A 104 -15.70 15.10 0.80
CA ASN A 104 -16.90 14.73 0.06
C ASN A 104 -16.61 13.49 -0.79
N ARG A 105 -16.64 12.32 -0.16
CA ARG A 105 -16.55 11.04 -0.85
C ARG A 105 -17.84 10.27 -0.73
N LYS A 106 -18.17 9.50 -1.77
CA LYS A 106 -19.26 8.54 -1.76
C LYS A 106 -18.71 7.18 -2.17
N ILE A 107 -18.81 6.21 -1.26
CA ILE A 107 -18.39 4.84 -1.48
C ILE A 107 -19.62 4.06 -1.96
N GLU A 108 -19.47 3.38 -3.08
CA GLU A 108 -20.51 2.57 -3.72
C GLU A 108 -19.91 1.21 -4.13
N GLU A 109 -20.75 0.27 -4.54
CA GLU A 109 -20.30 -1.04 -5.00
C GLU A 109 -19.32 -0.92 -6.19
N ASP A 110 -19.58 0.04 -7.08
CA ASP A 110 -18.77 0.24 -8.29
C ASP A 110 -17.44 0.95 -8.04
N GLY A 111 -17.29 1.62 -6.91
CA GLY A 111 -16.07 2.37 -6.59
C GLY A 111 -16.34 3.58 -5.70
N VAL A 112 -15.43 4.55 -5.73
CA VAL A 112 -15.48 5.75 -4.89
C VAL A 112 -15.51 7.01 -5.74
N LYS A 113 -16.54 7.82 -5.56
CA LYS A 113 -16.60 9.19 -6.08
C LYS A 113 -16.04 10.13 -5.03
N PHE A 114 -15.11 11.00 -5.45
CA PHE A 114 -14.46 11.94 -4.54
C PHE A 114 -14.15 13.27 -5.23
N LYS A 115 -13.86 14.27 -4.39
CA LYS A 115 -13.47 15.60 -4.83
C LYS A 115 -11.97 15.79 -4.63
N SER A 116 -11.27 16.23 -5.66
CA SER A 116 -9.84 16.55 -5.60
C SER A 116 -9.57 17.66 -4.57
N HIS A 117 -8.57 17.45 -3.72
CA HIS A 117 -8.12 18.47 -2.77
C HIS A 117 -7.29 19.58 -3.43
N ILE A 118 -6.87 19.39 -4.69
CA ILE A 118 -6.04 20.37 -5.41
C ILE A 118 -6.90 21.46 -6.05
N ASP A 119 -7.93 21.08 -6.79
CA ASP A 119 -8.73 21.95 -7.65
C ASP A 119 -10.24 21.82 -7.46
N GLY A 120 -10.65 20.86 -6.60
CA GLY A 120 -12.05 20.62 -6.33
C GLY A 120 -12.82 19.87 -7.42
N SER A 121 -12.17 19.37 -8.46
CA SER A 121 -12.80 18.56 -9.50
C SER A 121 -13.30 17.21 -8.97
N TYR A 122 -14.33 16.65 -9.59
CA TYR A 122 -14.85 15.34 -9.22
C TYR A 122 -14.16 14.23 -9.99
N HIS A 123 -13.81 13.18 -9.29
CA HIS A 123 -13.17 11.99 -9.81
C HIS A 123 -13.91 10.73 -9.34
N PHE A 124 -13.70 9.64 -10.08
CA PHE A 124 -14.21 8.33 -9.74
C PHE A 124 -13.10 7.28 -9.84
N PHE A 125 -12.87 6.55 -8.75
CA PHE A 125 -12.00 5.38 -8.73
C PHE A 125 -12.85 4.13 -8.61
N SER A 126 -12.82 3.29 -9.63
CA SER A 126 -13.24 1.90 -9.54
C SER A 126 -12.01 1.00 -9.28
N PRO A 127 -12.20 -0.24 -8.85
CA PRO A 127 -11.12 -1.23 -8.76
C PRO A 127 -10.31 -1.34 -10.06
N GLU A 128 -10.99 -1.36 -11.21
CA GLU A 128 -10.35 -1.43 -12.53
C GLU A 128 -9.52 -0.17 -12.81
N LYS A 129 -10.10 1.01 -12.54
CA LYS A 129 -9.39 2.28 -12.74
C LYS A 129 -8.15 2.40 -11.89
N ALA A 130 -8.21 1.96 -10.63
CA ALA A 130 -7.06 1.96 -9.73
C ALA A 130 -5.92 1.06 -10.25
N ILE A 131 -6.25 -0.11 -10.79
CA ILE A 131 -5.27 -1.00 -11.44
C ILE A 131 -4.70 -0.39 -12.72
N GLN A 132 -5.54 0.19 -13.59
CA GLN A 132 -5.10 0.85 -14.83
C GLN A 132 -4.13 2.00 -14.56
N ILE A 133 -4.42 2.82 -13.54
CA ILE A 133 -3.54 3.92 -13.13
C ILE A 133 -2.18 3.36 -12.68
N GLN A 134 -2.16 2.36 -11.80
CA GLN A 134 -0.91 1.77 -11.30
C GLN A 134 -0.12 1.04 -12.41
N LYS A 135 -0.81 0.41 -13.38
CA LYS A 135 -0.18 -0.13 -14.58
C LYS A 135 0.50 0.95 -15.41
N SER A 136 -0.16 2.09 -15.60
CA SER A 136 0.39 3.25 -16.31
C SER A 136 1.57 3.88 -15.57
N ILE A 137 1.52 3.93 -14.24
CA ILE A 137 2.64 4.38 -13.40
C ILE A 137 3.84 3.45 -13.53
N GLY A 138 3.63 2.13 -13.65
CA GLY A 138 4.69 1.15 -13.88
C GLY A 138 5.55 0.83 -12.65
N ALA A 139 4.98 0.83 -11.44
CA ALA A 139 5.64 0.36 -10.22
C ALA A 139 5.83 -1.17 -10.25
N ASP A 140 6.80 -1.70 -9.49
CA ASP A 140 7.07 -3.14 -9.43
C ASP A 140 6.01 -3.90 -8.64
N ILE A 141 5.55 -3.34 -7.52
CA ILE A 141 4.45 -3.86 -6.71
C ILE A 141 3.30 -2.86 -6.75
N ILE A 142 2.10 -3.36 -7.01
CA ILE A 142 0.87 -2.57 -7.01
C ILE A 142 -0.14 -3.17 -6.03
N MET A 143 -0.99 -2.33 -5.46
CA MET A 143 -1.94 -2.74 -4.44
C MET A 143 -3.35 -2.84 -5.01
N ALA A 144 -4.09 -3.84 -4.58
CA ALA A 144 -5.52 -3.93 -4.87
C ALA A 144 -6.26 -2.73 -4.23
N PHE A 145 -7.31 -2.26 -4.90
CA PHE A 145 -8.14 -1.18 -4.38
C PHE A 145 -8.97 -1.69 -3.20
N ASP A 146 -8.96 -0.95 -2.11
CA ASP A 146 -9.56 -1.33 -0.83
C ASP A 146 -10.30 -0.17 -0.16
N GLU A 147 -11.18 -0.50 0.77
CA GLU A 147 -11.80 0.47 1.68
C GLU A 147 -11.15 0.36 3.06
N CYS A 148 -10.44 1.42 3.46
CA CYS A 148 -9.93 1.55 4.83
C CYS A 148 -11.02 2.15 5.73
N THR A 149 -11.42 1.39 6.76
CA THR A 149 -12.41 1.88 7.75
C THR A 149 -11.77 2.86 8.73
N PRO A 150 -12.55 3.82 9.28
CA PRO A 150 -12.09 4.65 10.40
C PRO A 150 -11.91 3.82 11.68
N TYR A 151 -11.17 4.38 12.63
CA TYR A 151 -11.14 3.90 14.00
C TYR A 151 -11.68 5.00 14.94
N PRO A 152 -12.60 4.68 15.87
CA PRO A 152 -13.35 3.43 15.97
C PRO A 152 -14.40 3.32 14.87
N CYS A 153 -14.86 2.08 14.56
CA CYS A 153 -16.02 1.85 13.72
C CYS A 153 -16.85 0.66 14.24
N GLU A 154 -18.14 0.66 13.92
CA GLU A 154 -19.04 -0.41 14.26
C GLU A 154 -18.71 -1.72 13.52
N LYS A 155 -18.83 -2.86 14.19
CA LYS A 155 -18.52 -4.19 13.63
C LYS A 155 -19.29 -4.48 12.34
N ASN A 156 -20.57 -4.10 12.28
CA ASN A 156 -21.38 -4.30 11.08
C ASN A 156 -20.88 -3.48 9.89
N TYR A 157 -20.37 -2.27 10.14
CA TYR A 157 -19.74 -1.46 9.09
C TYR A 157 -18.42 -2.08 8.66
N ALA A 158 -17.56 -2.47 9.60
CA ALA A 158 -16.30 -3.14 9.30
C ALA A 158 -16.51 -4.41 8.44
N ARG A 159 -17.54 -5.23 8.74
CA ARG A 159 -17.88 -6.41 7.94
C ARG A 159 -18.33 -6.05 6.52
N LYS A 160 -19.17 -5.03 6.37
CA LYS A 160 -19.64 -4.57 5.05
C LYS A 160 -18.46 -4.07 4.21
N SER A 161 -17.60 -3.27 4.79
CA SER A 161 -16.39 -2.72 4.16
C SER A 161 -15.41 -3.82 3.77
N MET A 162 -15.13 -4.77 4.66
CA MET A 162 -14.30 -5.94 4.36
C MET A 162 -14.85 -6.73 3.16
N ASN A 163 -16.15 -7.02 3.15
CA ASN A 163 -16.79 -7.76 2.06
C ASN A 163 -16.76 -6.96 0.74
N LEU A 164 -16.89 -5.65 0.78
CA LEU A 164 -16.72 -4.77 -0.38
C LEU A 164 -15.29 -4.85 -0.91
N THR A 165 -14.30 -4.75 -0.04
CA THR A 165 -12.88 -4.90 -0.38
C THR A 165 -12.59 -6.26 -1.05
N HIS A 166 -13.20 -7.34 -0.56
CA HIS A 166 -13.05 -8.68 -1.17
C HIS A 166 -13.62 -8.73 -2.60
N ARG A 167 -14.80 -8.15 -2.84
CA ARG A 167 -15.39 -8.06 -4.19
C ARG A 167 -14.55 -7.18 -5.11
N TRP A 168 -14.06 -6.05 -4.60
CA TRP A 168 -13.14 -5.18 -5.33
C TRP A 168 -11.82 -5.86 -5.67
N LEU A 169 -11.27 -6.68 -4.76
CA LEU A 169 -10.08 -7.47 -5.05
C LEU A 169 -10.29 -8.41 -6.25
N GLN A 170 -11.43 -9.11 -6.32
CA GLN A 170 -11.73 -9.99 -7.46
C GLN A 170 -11.77 -9.20 -8.79
N ARG A 171 -12.33 -7.99 -8.78
CA ARG A 171 -12.33 -7.08 -9.93
C ARG A 171 -10.92 -6.59 -10.26
N CYS A 172 -10.11 -6.23 -9.27
CA CYS A 172 -8.70 -5.88 -9.45
C CYS A 172 -7.90 -7.02 -10.09
N ILE A 173 -8.09 -8.26 -9.62
CA ILE A 173 -7.42 -9.45 -10.18
C ILE A 173 -7.81 -9.65 -11.64
N LYS A 174 -9.09 -9.51 -11.97
CA LYS A 174 -9.57 -9.63 -13.34
C LYS A 174 -8.93 -8.58 -14.24
N GLU A 175 -8.96 -7.30 -13.84
CA GLU A 175 -8.36 -6.21 -14.60
C GLU A 175 -6.83 -6.33 -14.70
N PHE A 176 -6.19 -6.82 -13.65
CA PHE A 176 -4.74 -7.04 -13.66
C PHE A 176 -4.31 -8.09 -14.69
N LYS A 177 -5.09 -9.16 -14.84
CA LYS A 177 -4.86 -10.24 -15.82
C LYS A 177 -5.21 -9.81 -17.26
N HIS A 178 -6.15 -8.88 -17.41
CA HIS A 178 -6.55 -8.33 -18.71
C HIS A 178 -5.77 -7.04 -18.98
N GLY A 179 -5.30 -6.88 -20.19
CA GLY A 179 -4.69 -5.63 -20.64
C GLY A 179 -3.31 -5.81 -21.26
N GLU A 180 -2.95 -4.82 -22.07
CA GLU A 180 -1.73 -4.76 -22.85
C GLU A 180 -0.48 -4.72 -21.98
N ASN A 181 0.66 -5.05 -22.59
CA ASN A 181 1.97 -5.13 -21.99
C ASN A 181 2.26 -3.96 -21.04
N ASN A 182 2.49 -4.31 -19.78
CA ASN A 182 3.00 -3.38 -18.78
C ASN A 182 4.38 -2.86 -19.21
N LEU A 183 4.72 -1.63 -18.81
CA LEU A 183 6.05 -1.05 -19.00
C LEU A 183 7.16 -1.95 -18.41
N ARG A 184 6.76 -2.79 -17.44
CA ARG A 184 7.59 -3.81 -16.79
C ARG A 184 6.72 -4.87 -16.11
N GLU A 185 7.32 -5.97 -15.66
CA GLU A 185 6.60 -6.95 -14.86
C GLU A 185 6.17 -6.36 -13.52
N GLN A 186 4.89 -6.51 -13.19
CA GLN A 186 4.28 -5.99 -11.97
C GLN A 186 3.67 -7.11 -11.15
N PHE A 187 3.58 -6.90 -9.84
CA PHE A 187 3.04 -7.88 -8.89
C PHE A 187 1.92 -7.25 -8.06
N LEU A 188 0.72 -7.81 -8.18
CA LEU A 188 -0.45 -7.36 -7.45
C LEU A 188 -0.46 -7.95 -6.03
N PHE A 189 -0.55 -7.09 -5.00
CA PHE A 189 -0.72 -7.49 -3.61
C PHE A 189 -2.15 -7.17 -3.15
N PRO A 190 -2.87 -8.14 -2.57
CA PRO A 190 -4.15 -7.93 -1.91
C PRO A 190 -3.95 -7.34 -0.52
N ILE A 191 -5.03 -6.75 0.04
CA ILE A 191 -5.01 -6.09 1.35
C ILE A 191 -6.00 -6.77 2.29
N VAL A 192 -5.52 -7.24 3.44
CA VAL A 192 -6.36 -7.73 4.53
C VAL A 192 -7.00 -6.54 5.24
N GLN A 193 -8.32 -6.57 5.36
CA GLN A 193 -9.13 -5.60 6.11
C GLN A 193 -9.86 -6.27 7.28
N GLY A 194 -10.71 -5.56 8.04
CA GLY A 194 -11.47 -6.11 9.16
C GLY A 194 -11.40 -5.29 10.44
N SER A 195 -10.85 -4.04 10.37
CA SER A 195 -10.71 -3.15 11.53
C SER A 195 -10.00 -3.86 12.70
N ILE A 196 -10.49 -3.71 13.92
CA ILE A 196 -9.96 -4.33 15.14
C ILE A 196 -10.72 -5.61 15.56
N TYR A 197 -11.48 -6.21 14.65
CA TYR A 197 -12.30 -7.39 14.97
C TYR A 197 -11.57 -8.67 14.57
N THR A 198 -11.20 -9.49 15.53
CA THR A 198 -10.39 -10.69 15.40
C THR A 198 -10.97 -11.70 14.40
N ASP A 199 -12.30 -11.91 14.45
CA ASP A 199 -13.01 -12.79 13.52
C ASP A 199 -12.97 -12.26 12.09
N LEU A 200 -13.17 -10.95 11.88
CA LEU A 200 -13.10 -10.34 10.56
C LEU A 200 -11.68 -10.37 9.99
N ARG A 201 -10.67 -10.10 10.80
CA ARG A 201 -9.25 -10.21 10.40
C ARG A 201 -8.89 -11.61 9.96
N GLY A 202 -9.34 -12.62 10.72
CA GLY A 202 -9.14 -14.03 10.38
C GLY A 202 -9.82 -14.42 9.07
N GLU A 203 -11.11 -14.07 8.91
CA GLU A 203 -11.90 -14.30 7.71
C GLU A 203 -11.26 -13.62 6.47
N SER A 204 -10.85 -12.36 6.62
CA SER A 204 -10.20 -11.62 5.54
C SER A 204 -8.86 -12.24 5.15
N ALA A 205 -8.03 -12.63 6.12
CA ALA A 205 -6.73 -13.24 5.85
C ALA A 205 -6.86 -14.60 5.14
N GLU A 206 -7.85 -15.41 5.50
CA GLU A 206 -8.15 -16.68 4.81
C GLU A 206 -8.62 -16.46 3.38
N PHE A 207 -9.54 -15.50 3.17
CA PHE A 207 -9.99 -15.15 1.83
C PHE A 207 -8.82 -14.65 0.96
N ILE A 208 -8.02 -13.73 1.48
CA ILE A 208 -6.84 -13.19 0.77
C ILE A 208 -5.84 -14.30 0.43
N SER A 209 -5.58 -15.22 1.37
CA SER A 209 -4.68 -16.35 1.16
C SER A 209 -5.15 -17.27 0.04
N SER A 210 -6.47 -17.47 -0.11
CA SER A 210 -7.06 -18.31 -1.15
C SER A 210 -6.91 -17.74 -2.57
N MET A 211 -6.64 -16.43 -2.71
CA MET A 211 -6.40 -15.79 -4.01
C MET A 211 -5.02 -16.14 -4.61
N ASP A 212 -4.14 -16.70 -3.83
CA ASP A 212 -2.78 -17.17 -4.20
C ASP A 212 -1.93 -16.12 -4.94
N LEU A 213 -2.05 -14.83 -4.58
CA LEU A 213 -1.25 -13.75 -5.15
C LEU A 213 0.18 -13.76 -4.60
N PRO A 214 1.14 -13.07 -5.28
CA PRO A 214 2.58 -13.16 -4.97
C PRO A 214 2.98 -12.70 -3.58
N GLY A 215 2.24 -11.79 -2.95
CA GLY A 215 2.46 -11.28 -1.61
C GLY A 215 1.17 -10.78 -1.01
N ASN A 216 1.19 -10.33 0.24
CA ASN A 216 0.01 -9.89 0.98
C ASN A 216 0.29 -8.61 1.75
N ALA A 217 -0.70 -7.74 1.88
CA ALA A 217 -0.62 -6.56 2.74
C ALA A 217 -1.63 -6.65 3.90
N ILE A 218 -1.29 -6.03 5.00
CA ILE A 218 -2.10 -5.89 6.20
C ILE A 218 -2.46 -4.42 6.31
N GLY A 219 -3.69 -4.07 5.92
CA GLY A 219 -4.22 -2.71 5.95
C GLY A 219 -5.24 -2.49 7.05
N GLY A 220 -5.80 -1.27 7.12
CA GLY A 220 -6.81 -0.89 8.11
C GLY A 220 -6.33 -0.93 9.55
N LEU A 221 -5.03 -0.76 9.76
CA LEU A 221 -4.36 -0.56 11.04
C LEU A 221 -3.54 0.74 11.00
N SER A 222 -3.07 1.21 12.15
CA SER A 222 -2.42 2.53 12.30
C SER A 222 -3.33 3.70 11.88
N VAL A 223 -4.62 3.58 12.20
CA VAL A 223 -5.65 4.59 11.92
C VAL A 223 -6.21 5.22 13.20
N GLY A 224 -5.55 5.00 14.34
CA GLY A 224 -5.89 5.58 15.65
C GLY A 224 -6.13 4.57 16.76
N GLU A 225 -6.06 3.27 16.47
CA GLU A 225 -6.19 2.20 17.49
C GLU A 225 -4.95 2.16 18.41
N PRO A 226 -5.10 1.68 19.67
CA PRO A 226 -3.99 1.39 20.56
C PRO A 226 -2.98 0.39 19.96
N HIS A 227 -1.70 0.52 20.32
CA HIS A 227 -0.64 -0.31 19.75
C HIS A 227 -0.78 -1.81 20.08
N ASP A 228 -1.24 -2.13 21.29
CA ASP A 228 -1.50 -3.50 21.72
C ASP A 228 -2.57 -4.18 20.84
N ILE A 229 -3.64 -3.46 20.52
CA ILE A 229 -4.66 -3.94 19.58
C ILE A 229 -4.07 -4.13 18.18
N MET A 230 -3.27 -3.19 17.70
CA MET A 230 -2.60 -3.31 16.39
C MET A 230 -1.71 -4.57 16.35
N TYR A 231 -0.92 -4.82 17.39
CA TYR A 231 -0.07 -6.02 17.46
C TYR A 231 -0.88 -7.30 17.49
N GLU A 232 -1.95 -7.35 18.28
CA GLU A 232 -2.87 -8.50 18.34
C GLU A 232 -3.47 -8.80 16.94
N MET A 233 -3.97 -7.78 16.25
CA MET A 233 -4.53 -7.94 14.90
C MET A 233 -3.48 -8.40 13.88
N CYS A 234 -2.25 -7.88 13.97
CA CYS A 234 -1.15 -8.34 13.14
C CYS A 234 -0.82 -9.82 13.39
N GLU A 235 -0.82 -10.26 14.64
CA GLU A 235 -0.56 -11.65 15.00
C GLU A 235 -1.62 -12.58 14.43
N ILE A 236 -2.90 -12.25 14.60
CA ILE A 236 -4.03 -13.03 14.06
C ILE A 236 -3.91 -13.18 12.56
N VAL A 237 -3.66 -12.09 11.84
CA VAL A 237 -3.50 -12.09 10.38
C VAL A 237 -2.28 -12.92 9.97
N CYS A 238 -1.14 -12.73 10.63
CA CYS A 238 0.08 -13.47 10.34
C CYS A 238 -0.03 -14.97 10.58
N ASN A 239 -0.96 -15.42 11.43
CA ASN A 239 -1.25 -16.84 11.63
C ASN A 239 -1.97 -17.49 10.45
N LYS A 240 -2.68 -16.69 9.65
CA LYS A 240 -3.50 -17.16 8.52
C LYS A 240 -2.82 -16.93 7.17
N LEU A 241 -1.98 -15.90 7.05
CA LEU A 241 -1.27 -15.61 5.80
C LEU A 241 -0.14 -16.61 5.54
N PRO A 242 0.08 -17.02 4.27
CA PRO A 242 1.15 -17.93 3.89
C PRO A 242 2.52 -17.44 4.37
N GLU A 243 3.28 -18.33 5.01
CA GLU A 243 4.62 -18.00 5.47
C GLU A 243 5.60 -17.83 4.30
N ALA A 244 5.41 -18.59 3.23
CA ALA A 244 6.26 -18.58 2.04
C ALA A 244 6.03 -17.35 1.12
N LYS A 245 5.33 -16.30 1.62
CA LYS A 245 5.08 -15.06 0.87
C LYS A 245 5.46 -13.84 1.70
N PRO A 246 5.88 -12.72 1.05
CA PRO A 246 6.12 -11.46 1.75
C PRO A 246 4.83 -10.89 2.33
N ARG A 247 4.98 -10.17 3.43
CA ARG A 247 3.90 -9.47 4.13
C ARG A 247 4.28 -8.01 4.29
N TYR A 248 3.40 -7.12 3.86
CA TYR A 248 3.57 -5.69 3.98
C TYR A 248 2.60 -5.15 5.03
N LEU A 249 3.10 -4.68 6.17
CA LEU A 249 2.30 -3.98 7.17
C LEU A 249 2.19 -2.50 6.77
N MET A 250 0.97 -2.07 6.46
CA MET A 250 0.71 -0.71 5.97
C MET A 250 0.57 0.28 7.13
N GLY A 251 1.07 1.50 6.95
CA GLY A 251 0.86 2.62 7.89
C GLY A 251 1.64 2.56 9.21
N CYS A 252 2.32 1.47 9.53
CA CYS A 252 2.83 1.13 10.86
C CYS A 252 3.91 2.06 11.44
N LEU A 253 4.59 2.86 10.63
CA LEU A 253 5.84 3.51 11.05
C LEU A 253 5.71 4.75 11.90
N LEU A 254 4.58 5.43 11.86
CA LEU A 254 4.35 6.60 12.71
C LEU A 254 4.32 6.25 14.21
N TYR A 255 4.10 4.98 14.55
CA TYR A 255 3.83 4.56 15.93
C TYR A 255 4.82 3.54 16.50
N THR A 256 5.66 2.91 15.69
CA THR A 256 6.52 1.81 16.14
C THR A 256 8.01 2.14 16.21
N SER A 257 8.43 3.23 15.58
CA SER A 257 9.81 3.72 15.65
C SER A 257 9.79 5.21 15.92
N PRO A 258 10.16 5.68 17.12
CA PRO A 258 10.28 7.11 17.40
C PRO A 258 11.25 7.72 16.38
N SER A 259 10.74 8.59 15.54
CA SER A 259 11.51 9.34 14.56
C SER A 259 11.78 10.73 15.14
N PRO A 260 12.89 11.39 14.79
CA PRO A 260 13.10 12.80 15.12
C PRO A 260 11.94 13.69 14.69
N ARG A 261 11.15 13.25 13.70
CA ARG A 261 9.93 13.93 13.23
C ARG A 261 8.80 13.84 14.25
N ASP A 262 8.69 12.75 15.02
CA ASP A 262 7.65 12.58 16.05
C ASP A 262 7.92 13.49 17.25
N LEU A 263 9.18 13.77 17.54
CA LEU A 263 9.61 14.71 18.56
C LEU A 263 9.44 16.19 18.08
N ALA A 264 9.43 16.42 16.78
CA ALA A 264 9.33 17.77 16.17
C ALA A 264 7.88 18.17 15.85
N VAL A 265 6.92 17.26 15.91
CA VAL A 265 5.51 17.49 15.52
C VAL A 265 4.84 18.63 16.31
N SER A 266 5.31 18.93 17.50
CA SER A 266 4.74 20.03 18.30
C SER A 266 5.23 21.43 17.91
N ARG A 267 6.15 21.60 16.94
CA ARG A 267 6.81 22.88 16.69
C ARG A 267 7.08 23.27 15.23
N MET A 268 6.56 22.55 14.25
CA MET A 268 6.64 23.03 12.87
C MET A 268 5.44 23.93 12.58
N PRO A 269 5.66 25.19 12.13
CA PRO A 269 4.57 26.04 11.68
C PRO A 269 3.86 25.40 10.49
N SER A 270 2.54 25.55 10.43
CA SER A 270 1.67 25.05 9.35
C SER A 270 1.90 25.74 7.99
N SER A 271 2.96 26.51 7.84
CA SER A 271 3.33 27.30 6.67
C SER A 271 4.76 27.02 6.23
N ALA A 272 5.05 25.76 5.90
CA ALA A 272 6.26 25.44 5.15
C ALA A 272 5.97 24.32 4.13
#